data_8c7a924a17693379b65e1903eb1db025
#
_entry.id   8c7a924a17693379b65e1903eb1db025
#
_cell.length_a   1.000
_cell.length_b   1.000
_cell.length_c   1.000
_cell.angle_alpha   90.00
_cell.angle_beta   90.00
_cell.angle_gamma   90.00
#
_symmetry.space_group_name_H-M   'P 1'
#
loop_
_entity.id
_entity.type
_entity.pdbx_description
1 polymer ?
#
loop_
_entity_poly.entity_id
_entity_poly.type
_entity_poly.pdbx_seq_one_letter_code
_entity_poly.pdbx_strand_id
1 'polypeptide(L)'
;MKRIILAAGYATRLHPLTEHTPKPLLPVGGRPMIEHVLASSAAIGGMEGIDRTFVVTNEKFAGHFENWLAEYQKAQPDFNGAIINDGTSTNEDRLGAIGDLHHVIEREAIDDDLLVIAGDNLFTGDLRGFGDRCRETQTPVLGLHDVGSLEEAKKYGVVAVDESGRLISFEEKPDEPQSTLIGIALYYYPRAVLPEIRRYIKEGHNPDQPGRLVQWLYPQHPVHTWVVPGDWLDIGSHETLAAADALFSG
;
A
#
# COMPACT_ATOMS: atom_id res chain seq x y z
N MET A 1 -8.55 12.70 6.89
CA MET A 1 -7.50 11.92 6.19
C MET A 1 -8.11 11.07 5.10
N LYS A 2 -7.50 11.01 3.90
CA LYS A 2 -7.92 10.13 2.80
C LYS A 2 -7.12 8.83 2.82
N ARG A 3 -7.72 7.74 2.33
CA ARG A 3 -7.01 6.46 2.11
C ARG A 3 -6.98 6.15 0.62
N ILE A 4 -5.81 5.78 0.11
CA ILE A 4 -5.62 5.27 -1.25
C ILE A 4 -5.19 3.81 -1.17
N ILE A 5 -5.95 2.93 -1.82
CA ILE A 5 -5.60 1.52 -1.99
C ILE A 5 -5.05 1.34 -3.39
N LEU A 6 -3.79 0.93 -3.50
CA LEU A 6 -3.13 0.64 -4.76
C LEU A 6 -3.56 -0.75 -5.24
N ALA A 7 -4.27 -0.82 -6.35
CA ALA A 7 -4.87 -2.04 -6.89
C ALA A 7 -4.81 -2.12 -8.43
N ALA A 8 -3.93 -1.34 -9.08
CA ALA A 8 -3.80 -1.28 -10.54
C ALA A 8 -2.85 -2.34 -11.14
N GLY A 9 -2.23 -3.19 -10.31
CA GLY A 9 -1.30 -4.22 -10.76
C GLY A 9 -1.99 -5.36 -11.53
N TYR A 10 -1.32 -5.89 -12.57
CA TYR A 10 -1.83 -6.98 -13.41
C TYR A 10 -1.62 -8.38 -12.82
N ALA A 11 -0.79 -8.52 -11.79
CA ALA A 11 -0.56 -9.76 -11.00
C ALA A 11 -0.32 -11.03 -11.85
N THR A 12 0.46 -10.93 -12.93
CA THR A 12 0.69 -12.01 -13.91
C THR A 12 1.28 -13.29 -13.30
N ARG A 13 1.96 -13.20 -12.16
CA ARG A 13 2.52 -14.35 -11.44
C ARG A 13 1.46 -15.28 -10.83
N LEU A 14 0.22 -14.81 -10.70
CA LEU A 14 -0.92 -15.57 -10.17
C LEU A 14 -1.83 -16.11 -11.28
N HIS A 15 -1.43 -16.05 -12.54
CA HIS A 15 -2.19 -16.67 -13.62
C HIS A 15 -2.36 -18.19 -13.38
N PRO A 16 -3.52 -18.78 -13.71
CA PRO A 16 -4.67 -18.16 -14.41
C PRO A 16 -5.66 -17.40 -13.50
N LEU A 17 -5.51 -17.40 -12.17
CA LEU A 17 -6.48 -16.81 -11.23
C LEU A 17 -6.73 -15.32 -11.49
N THR A 18 -5.68 -14.59 -11.88
CA THR A 18 -5.72 -13.15 -12.12
C THR A 18 -5.91 -12.75 -13.59
N GLU A 19 -6.22 -13.70 -14.47
CA GLU A 19 -6.58 -13.38 -15.87
C GLU A 19 -7.88 -12.60 -15.95
N HIS A 20 -8.85 -12.96 -15.11
CA HIS A 20 -10.21 -12.41 -15.13
C HIS A 20 -10.64 -11.81 -13.78
N THR A 21 -9.85 -11.94 -12.73
CA THR A 21 -10.17 -11.40 -11.41
C THR A 21 -8.97 -10.61 -10.89
N PRO A 22 -9.12 -9.33 -10.52
CA PRO A 22 -8.01 -8.57 -9.96
C PRO A 22 -7.56 -9.18 -8.63
N LYS A 23 -6.25 -9.21 -8.39
CA LYS A 23 -5.64 -9.82 -7.21
C LYS A 23 -6.29 -9.41 -5.89
N PRO A 24 -6.57 -8.11 -5.63
CA PRO A 24 -7.19 -7.71 -4.36
C PRO A 24 -8.63 -8.21 -4.15
N LEU A 25 -9.29 -8.70 -5.21
CA LEU A 25 -10.61 -9.32 -5.12
C LEU A 25 -10.58 -10.85 -5.03
N LEU A 26 -9.40 -11.48 -5.06
CA LEU A 26 -9.29 -12.93 -4.77
C LEU A 26 -9.68 -13.20 -3.30
N PRO A 27 -10.37 -14.31 -3.04
CA PRO A 27 -10.82 -14.65 -1.69
C PRO A 27 -9.63 -15.12 -0.82
N VAL A 28 -9.64 -14.68 0.42
CA VAL A 28 -8.79 -15.15 1.52
C VAL A 28 -9.68 -15.25 2.75
N GLY A 29 -9.72 -16.42 3.40
CA GLY A 29 -10.64 -16.66 4.53
C GLY A 29 -12.10 -16.38 4.18
N GLY A 30 -12.52 -16.67 2.93
CA GLY A 30 -13.88 -16.48 2.44
C GLY A 30 -14.29 -15.03 2.12
N ARG A 31 -13.37 -14.06 2.18
CA ARG A 31 -13.60 -12.65 1.85
C ARG A 31 -12.56 -12.13 0.85
N PRO A 32 -12.89 -11.17 -0.03
CA PRO A 32 -11.89 -10.49 -0.85
C PRO A 32 -10.73 -9.93 -0.02
N MET A 33 -9.48 -10.06 -0.51
CA MET A 33 -8.29 -9.53 0.17
C MET A 33 -8.42 -8.06 0.55
N ILE A 34 -8.98 -7.24 -0.34
CA ILE A 34 -9.16 -5.80 -0.10
C ILE A 34 -10.02 -5.52 1.15
N GLU A 35 -10.95 -6.40 1.51
CA GLU A 35 -11.78 -6.22 2.70
C GLU A 35 -10.99 -6.46 4.01
N HIS A 36 -9.99 -7.35 3.99
CA HIS A 36 -9.04 -7.50 5.08
C HIS A 36 -8.18 -6.24 5.23
N VAL A 37 -7.70 -5.68 4.10
CA VAL A 37 -6.93 -4.43 4.07
C VAL A 37 -7.77 -3.27 4.62
N LEU A 38 -9.05 -3.17 4.23
CA LEU A 38 -9.97 -2.15 4.75
C LEU A 38 -10.17 -2.28 6.26
N ALA A 39 -10.37 -3.51 6.74
CA ALA A 39 -10.61 -3.81 8.16
C ALA A 39 -9.37 -3.50 9.02
N SER A 40 -8.18 -3.98 8.63
CA SER A 40 -6.94 -3.75 9.38
C SER A 40 -6.55 -2.27 9.41
N SER A 41 -6.73 -1.55 8.30
CA SER A 41 -6.38 -0.14 8.19
C SER A 41 -7.42 0.83 8.77
N ALA A 42 -8.62 0.36 9.11
CA ALA A 42 -9.65 1.22 9.72
C ALA A 42 -9.20 1.83 11.06
N ALA A 43 -8.43 1.08 11.84
CA ALA A 43 -7.92 1.51 13.14
C ALA A 43 -6.86 2.62 13.06
N ILE A 44 -6.21 2.82 11.89
CA ILE A 44 -5.13 3.81 11.70
C ILE A 44 -5.66 5.24 11.81
N GLY A 45 -6.88 5.51 11.33
CA GLY A 45 -7.48 6.84 11.31
C GLY A 45 -7.71 7.48 12.68
N GLY A 46 -7.69 6.69 13.78
CA GLY A 46 -7.94 7.19 15.12
C GLY A 46 -9.31 7.87 15.24
N MET A 47 -9.40 8.92 16.07
CA MET A 47 -10.67 9.66 16.32
C MET A 47 -11.13 10.50 15.11
N GLU A 48 -10.22 10.98 14.28
CA GLU A 48 -10.55 11.77 13.08
C GLU A 48 -11.00 10.88 11.91
N GLY A 49 -10.67 9.60 11.96
CA GLY A 49 -11.10 8.60 10.99
C GLY A 49 -10.50 8.78 9.59
N ILE A 50 -10.84 7.80 8.74
CA ILE A 50 -10.65 7.86 7.28
C ILE A 50 -11.98 8.29 6.69
N ASP A 51 -12.08 9.50 6.17
CA ASP A 51 -13.32 10.09 5.69
C ASP A 51 -13.65 9.70 4.24
N ARG A 52 -12.66 9.30 3.45
CA ARG A 52 -12.86 8.76 2.10
C ARG A 52 -11.76 7.80 1.69
N THR A 53 -12.16 6.74 0.98
CA THR A 53 -11.25 5.74 0.43
C THR A 53 -11.31 5.75 -1.09
N PHE A 54 -10.15 5.81 -1.73
CA PHE A 54 -9.99 5.65 -3.18
C PHE A 54 -9.30 4.32 -3.46
N VAL A 55 -9.87 3.52 -4.34
CA VAL A 55 -9.22 2.30 -4.86
C VAL A 55 -8.79 2.60 -6.28
N VAL A 56 -7.49 2.74 -6.52
CA VAL A 56 -6.98 2.95 -7.87
C VAL A 56 -6.75 1.62 -8.56
N THR A 57 -7.28 1.49 -9.77
CA THR A 57 -7.21 0.28 -10.59
C THR A 57 -7.07 0.63 -12.06
N ASN A 58 -6.76 -0.36 -12.91
CA ASN A 58 -6.64 -0.21 -14.35
C ASN A 58 -7.98 -0.43 -15.07
N GLU A 59 -8.02 -0.07 -16.36
CA GLU A 59 -9.22 -0.21 -17.23
C GLU A 59 -9.74 -1.64 -17.29
N LYS A 60 -8.83 -2.63 -17.33
CA LYS A 60 -9.19 -4.05 -17.40
C LYS A 60 -10.08 -4.49 -16.24
N PHE A 61 -9.83 -3.97 -15.05
CA PHE A 61 -10.45 -4.43 -13.80
C PHE A 61 -11.40 -3.41 -13.16
N ALA A 62 -11.55 -2.20 -13.73
CA ALA A 62 -12.40 -1.16 -13.17
C ALA A 62 -13.83 -1.66 -12.87
N GLY A 63 -14.47 -2.32 -13.81
CA GLY A 63 -15.82 -2.87 -13.62
C GLY A 63 -15.93 -3.94 -12.53
N HIS A 64 -14.87 -4.70 -12.25
CA HIS A 64 -14.86 -5.66 -11.14
C HIS A 64 -14.88 -4.94 -9.79
N PHE A 65 -14.07 -3.89 -9.66
CA PHE A 65 -14.03 -3.10 -8.43
C PHE A 65 -15.30 -2.28 -8.23
N GLU A 66 -15.90 -1.75 -9.30
CA GLU A 66 -17.19 -1.04 -9.24
C GLU A 66 -18.31 -1.97 -8.72
N ASN A 67 -18.40 -3.20 -9.24
CA ASN A 67 -19.34 -4.20 -8.79
C ASN A 67 -19.09 -4.59 -7.31
N TRP A 68 -17.83 -4.86 -6.95
CA TRP A 68 -17.45 -5.13 -5.56
C TRP A 68 -17.84 -3.97 -4.64
N LEU A 69 -17.52 -2.72 -5.00
CA LEU A 69 -17.83 -1.56 -4.18
C LEU A 69 -19.34 -1.41 -3.95
N ALA A 70 -20.14 -1.61 -5.01
CA ALA A 70 -21.59 -1.55 -4.91
C ALA A 70 -22.17 -2.59 -3.93
N GLU A 71 -21.64 -3.82 -3.94
CA GLU A 71 -22.04 -4.85 -2.97
C GLU A 71 -21.51 -4.56 -1.56
N TYR A 72 -20.25 -4.10 -1.44
CA TYR A 72 -19.65 -3.76 -0.15
C TYR A 72 -20.42 -2.62 0.55
N GLN A 73 -20.84 -1.59 -0.19
CA GLN A 73 -21.62 -0.46 0.34
C GLN A 73 -23.05 -0.87 0.78
N LYS A 74 -23.64 -1.93 0.22
CA LYS A 74 -24.91 -2.47 0.75
C LYS A 74 -24.73 -3.07 2.14
N ALA A 75 -23.57 -3.73 2.39
CA ALA A 75 -23.25 -4.31 3.69
C ALA A 75 -22.69 -3.26 4.68
N GLN A 76 -22.07 -2.21 4.17
CA GLN A 76 -21.42 -1.13 4.91
C GLN A 76 -21.89 0.24 4.39
N PRO A 77 -23.13 0.69 4.71
CA PRO A 77 -23.73 1.90 4.11
C PRO A 77 -22.95 3.19 4.37
N ASP A 78 -22.21 3.26 5.47
CA ASP A 78 -21.39 4.41 5.84
C ASP A 78 -20.01 4.44 5.15
N PHE A 79 -19.68 3.41 4.36
CA PHE A 79 -18.40 3.35 3.66
C PHE A 79 -18.36 4.32 2.49
N ASN A 80 -17.55 5.38 2.63
CA ASN A 80 -17.34 6.40 1.61
C ASN A 80 -16.16 5.98 0.70
N GLY A 81 -16.43 5.17 -0.31
CA GLY A 81 -15.45 4.66 -1.27
C GLY A 81 -15.69 5.15 -2.68
N ALA A 82 -14.61 5.23 -3.48
CA ALA A 82 -14.66 5.48 -4.92
C ALA A 82 -13.61 4.64 -5.65
N ILE A 83 -13.95 4.19 -6.86
CA ILE A 83 -13.01 3.51 -7.76
C ILE A 83 -12.43 4.55 -8.70
N ILE A 84 -11.10 4.55 -8.81
CA ILE A 84 -10.36 5.42 -9.70
C ILE A 84 -9.70 4.54 -10.77
N ASN A 85 -10.20 4.64 -11.98
CA ASN A 85 -9.59 4.00 -13.13
C ASN A 85 -8.44 4.88 -13.63
N ASP A 86 -7.22 4.31 -13.71
CA ASP A 86 -6.01 4.99 -14.18
C ASP A 86 -5.95 5.11 -15.72
N GLY A 87 -6.85 4.41 -16.43
CA GLY A 87 -6.97 4.42 -17.88
C GLY A 87 -5.97 3.49 -18.59
N THR A 88 -5.10 2.78 -17.86
CA THR A 88 -4.14 1.83 -18.45
C THR A 88 -4.81 0.50 -18.76
N SER A 89 -4.45 -0.12 -19.88
CA SER A 89 -5.09 -1.35 -20.37
C SER A 89 -4.14 -2.54 -20.47
N THR A 90 -2.84 -2.30 -20.39
CA THR A 90 -1.80 -3.33 -20.46
C THR A 90 -0.74 -3.12 -19.35
N ASN A 91 0.07 -4.15 -19.11
CA ASN A 91 1.17 -4.03 -18.15
C ASN A 91 2.26 -3.06 -18.63
N GLU A 92 2.37 -2.85 -19.94
CA GLU A 92 3.38 -1.99 -20.57
C GLU A 92 3.05 -0.50 -20.43
N ASP A 93 1.76 -0.13 -20.42
CA ASP A 93 1.31 1.27 -20.31
C ASP A 93 1.00 1.69 -18.87
N ARG A 94 1.20 0.80 -17.87
CA ARG A 94 0.91 1.08 -16.47
C ARG A 94 1.59 2.35 -15.96
N LEU A 95 0.90 3.12 -15.14
CA LEU A 95 1.46 4.32 -14.52
C LEU A 95 2.52 3.98 -13.44
N GLY A 96 2.42 2.80 -12.83
CA GLY A 96 3.19 2.41 -11.67
C GLY A 96 2.60 2.97 -10.36
N ALA A 97 2.99 2.40 -9.23
CA ALA A 97 2.35 2.70 -7.95
C ALA A 97 2.43 4.19 -7.54
N ILE A 98 3.54 4.87 -7.85
CA ILE A 98 3.68 6.30 -7.57
C ILE A 98 2.92 7.13 -8.60
N GLY A 99 2.88 6.67 -9.85
CA GLY A 99 2.06 7.26 -10.91
C GLY A 99 0.57 7.20 -10.58
N ASP A 100 0.09 6.04 -10.11
CA ASP A 100 -1.28 5.84 -9.64
C ASP A 100 -1.62 6.75 -8.45
N LEU A 101 -0.72 6.83 -7.47
CA LEU A 101 -0.86 7.74 -6.34
C LEU A 101 -0.99 9.20 -6.81
N HIS A 102 -0.10 9.64 -7.69
CA HIS A 102 -0.14 11.00 -8.27
C HIS A 102 -1.44 11.22 -9.06
N HIS A 103 -1.86 10.25 -9.89
CA HIS A 103 -3.09 10.34 -10.67
C HIS A 103 -4.32 10.56 -9.76
N VAL A 104 -4.44 9.81 -8.65
CA VAL A 104 -5.54 9.97 -7.69
C VAL A 104 -5.49 11.34 -7.02
N ILE A 105 -4.30 11.81 -6.59
CA ILE A 105 -4.13 13.11 -5.95
C ILE A 105 -4.60 14.24 -6.87
N GLU A 106 -4.21 14.21 -8.14
CA GLU A 106 -4.56 15.27 -9.10
C GLU A 106 -6.04 15.20 -9.50
N ARG A 107 -6.54 14.02 -9.84
CA ARG A 107 -7.91 13.81 -10.28
C ARG A 107 -8.95 14.21 -9.24
N GLU A 108 -8.70 13.86 -7.98
CA GLU A 108 -9.61 14.09 -6.86
C GLU A 108 -9.29 15.41 -6.11
N ALA A 109 -8.30 16.17 -6.61
CA ALA A 109 -7.83 17.42 -6.01
C ALA A 109 -7.56 17.26 -4.50
N ILE A 110 -6.84 16.19 -4.13
CA ILE A 110 -6.61 15.86 -2.72
C ILE A 110 -5.66 16.89 -2.10
N ASP A 111 -6.12 17.50 -1.01
CA ASP A 111 -5.40 18.44 -0.18
C ASP A 111 -5.58 18.06 1.30
N ASP A 112 -5.16 16.85 1.65
CA ASP A 112 -5.36 16.23 2.97
C ASP A 112 -4.23 15.23 3.24
N ASP A 113 -4.10 14.78 4.49
CA ASP A 113 -3.22 13.67 4.84
C ASP A 113 -3.63 12.38 4.12
N LEU A 114 -2.65 11.59 3.71
CA LEU A 114 -2.88 10.35 2.99
C LEU A 114 -2.37 9.13 3.75
N LEU A 115 -3.22 8.13 3.87
CA LEU A 115 -2.85 6.74 4.11
C LEU A 115 -2.80 6.02 2.77
N VAL A 116 -1.66 5.44 2.40
CA VAL A 116 -1.49 4.67 1.16
C VAL A 116 -1.13 3.23 1.52
N ILE A 117 -1.87 2.28 0.97
CA ILE A 117 -1.69 0.86 1.27
C ILE A 117 -1.92 0.02 0.01
N ALA A 118 -1.12 -1.03 -0.18
CA ALA A 118 -1.35 -1.96 -1.28
C ALA A 118 -2.56 -2.87 -0.99
N GLY A 119 -3.37 -3.11 -2.01
CA GLY A 119 -4.62 -3.89 -1.90
C GLY A 119 -4.42 -5.39 -1.68
N ASP A 120 -3.18 -5.84 -1.64
CA ASP A 120 -2.75 -7.24 -1.50
C ASP A 120 -1.84 -7.47 -0.28
N ASN A 121 -1.69 -6.48 0.59
CA ASN A 121 -0.94 -6.59 1.83
C ASN A 121 -1.87 -6.94 2.99
N LEU A 122 -1.71 -8.12 3.55
CA LEU A 122 -2.50 -8.61 4.67
C LEU A 122 -1.71 -8.55 5.98
N PHE A 123 -2.41 -8.22 7.07
CA PHE A 123 -1.83 -8.04 8.40
C PHE A 123 -2.60 -8.85 9.42
N THR A 124 -1.89 -9.56 10.32
CA THR A 124 -2.51 -10.22 11.48
C THR A 124 -2.49 -9.34 12.72
N GLY A 125 -1.58 -8.37 12.76
CA GLY A 125 -1.40 -7.46 13.88
C GLY A 125 -2.29 -6.22 13.81
N ASP A 126 -2.40 -5.54 14.93
CA ASP A 126 -3.17 -4.30 15.08
C ASP A 126 -2.36 -3.10 14.57
N LEU A 127 -2.92 -2.34 13.64
CA LEU A 127 -2.26 -1.19 13.03
C LEU A 127 -2.52 0.15 13.74
N ARG A 128 -3.17 0.19 14.90
CA ARG A 128 -3.42 1.44 15.65
C ARG A 128 -2.12 2.18 15.97
N GLY A 129 -1.07 1.46 16.35
CA GLY A 129 0.23 2.05 16.64
C GLY A 129 0.88 2.76 15.46
N PHE A 130 0.59 2.33 14.22
CA PHE A 130 0.99 3.09 13.03
C PHE A 130 0.31 4.47 12.99
N GLY A 131 -0.98 4.52 13.26
CA GLY A 131 -1.73 5.78 13.35
C GLY A 131 -1.24 6.69 14.47
N ASP A 132 -0.89 6.12 15.64
CA ASP A 132 -0.29 6.88 16.76
C ASP A 132 1.05 7.49 16.32
N ARG A 133 1.88 6.72 15.63
CA ARG A 133 3.17 7.20 15.12
C ARG A 133 2.99 8.34 14.10
N CYS A 134 2.00 8.25 13.20
CA CYS A 134 1.69 9.32 12.26
C CYS A 134 1.32 10.62 12.98
N ARG A 135 0.49 10.54 14.01
CA ARG A 135 0.07 11.70 14.81
C ARG A 135 1.20 12.32 15.61
N GLU A 136 2.07 11.48 16.18
CA GLU A 136 3.22 11.91 16.95
C GLU A 136 4.23 12.68 16.10
N THR A 137 4.57 12.15 14.92
CA THR A 137 5.68 12.67 14.14
C THR A 137 5.29 13.76 13.15
N GLN A 138 4.06 13.74 12.65
CA GLN A 138 3.56 14.68 11.61
C GLN A 138 4.47 14.75 10.38
N THR A 139 5.17 13.65 10.08
CA THR A 139 6.08 13.45 8.95
C THR A 139 5.63 12.23 8.16
N PRO A 140 6.17 11.98 6.95
CA PRO A 140 5.97 10.69 6.31
C PRO A 140 6.35 9.53 7.24
N VAL A 141 5.49 8.50 7.27
CA VAL A 141 5.73 7.27 8.03
C VAL A 141 5.66 6.07 7.10
N LEU A 142 6.69 5.21 7.19
CA LEU A 142 6.79 3.94 6.46
C LEU A 142 6.52 2.78 7.42
N GLY A 143 5.60 1.88 7.03
CA GLY A 143 5.45 0.60 7.69
C GLY A 143 6.65 -0.31 7.42
N LEU A 144 7.14 -0.99 8.44
CA LEU A 144 8.26 -1.93 8.37
C LEU A 144 7.84 -3.32 8.81
N HIS A 145 8.52 -4.33 8.26
CA HIS A 145 8.42 -5.72 8.71
C HIS A 145 9.80 -6.36 8.73
N ASP A 146 10.05 -7.24 9.71
CA ASP A 146 11.27 -8.03 9.77
C ASP A 146 11.02 -9.40 9.14
N VAL A 147 11.61 -9.65 7.98
CA VAL A 147 11.46 -10.93 7.27
C VAL A 147 12.34 -12.04 7.82
N GLY A 148 13.19 -11.75 8.81
CA GLY A 148 14.02 -12.73 9.53
C GLY A 148 15.12 -13.40 8.70
N SER A 149 15.26 -13.05 7.41
CA SER A 149 16.21 -13.66 6.48
C SER A 149 16.75 -12.62 5.50
N LEU A 150 18.09 -12.55 5.36
CA LEU A 150 18.73 -11.69 4.37
C LEU A 150 18.39 -12.12 2.93
N GLU A 151 18.21 -13.40 2.67
CA GLU A 151 17.81 -13.88 1.34
C GLU A 151 16.40 -13.43 0.97
N GLU A 152 15.49 -13.46 1.93
CA GLU A 152 14.13 -12.95 1.73
C GLU A 152 14.12 -11.43 1.54
N ALA A 153 14.95 -10.71 2.28
CA ALA A 153 15.05 -9.25 2.23
C ALA A 153 15.45 -8.71 0.83
N LYS A 154 16.19 -9.48 0.02
CA LYS A 154 16.57 -9.12 -1.37
C LYS A 154 15.37 -8.80 -2.26
N LYS A 155 14.17 -9.27 -1.91
CA LYS A 155 12.96 -9.08 -2.72
C LYS A 155 12.31 -7.71 -2.51
N TYR A 156 12.75 -6.96 -1.48
CA TYR A 156 12.07 -5.77 -0.96
C TYR A 156 13.02 -4.58 -0.79
N GLY A 157 12.47 -3.44 -0.41
CA GLY A 157 13.25 -2.28 0.02
C GLY A 157 13.80 -2.50 1.43
N VAL A 158 15.11 -2.69 1.54
CA VAL A 158 15.81 -2.90 2.82
C VAL A 158 16.09 -1.57 3.47
N VAL A 159 15.88 -1.48 4.78
CA VAL A 159 15.98 -0.23 5.53
C VAL A 159 16.92 -0.33 6.73
N ALA A 160 17.48 0.83 7.11
CA ALA A 160 18.07 1.04 8.42
C ALA A 160 17.42 2.26 9.08
N VAL A 161 17.27 2.20 10.40
CA VAL A 161 16.65 3.25 11.22
C VAL A 161 17.55 3.63 12.40
N ASP A 162 17.44 4.87 12.86
CA ASP A 162 18.08 5.31 14.08
C ASP A 162 17.27 4.94 15.35
N GLU A 163 17.77 5.28 16.52
CA GLU A 163 17.14 4.99 17.82
C GLU A 163 15.77 5.66 18.00
N SER A 164 15.48 6.72 17.25
CA SER A 164 14.17 7.39 17.23
C SER A 164 13.17 6.77 16.28
N GLY A 165 13.60 5.77 15.49
CA GLY A 165 12.82 5.15 14.42
C GLY A 165 12.74 6.02 13.17
N ARG A 166 13.70 6.95 12.96
CA ARG A 166 13.83 7.70 11.72
C ARG A 166 14.63 6.89 10.71
N LEU A 167 14.17 6.92 9.46
CA LEU A 167 14.85 6.27 8.34
C LEU A 167 16.20 6.92 8.06
N ILE A 168 17.27 6.14 8.05
CA ILE A 168 18.64 6.58 7.75
C ILE A 168 19.21 5.93 6.49
N SER A 169 18.64 4.80 6.04
CA SER A 169 18.99 4.15 4.78
C SER A 169 17.77 3.45 4.18
N PHE A 170 17.67 3.49 2.86
CA PHE A 170 16.70 2.73 2.07
C PHE A 170 17.36 2.27 0.79
N GLU A 171 17.36 0.97 0.53
CA GLU A 171 17.90 0.37 -0.68
C GLU A 171 16.88 -0.59 -1.29
N GLU A 172 16.42 -0.28 -2.51
CA GLU A 172 15.40 -1.08 -3.21
C GLU A 172 16.05 -2.32 -3.82
N LYS A 173 15.65 -3.50 -3.31
CA LYS A 173 16.08 -4.83 -3.77
C LYS A 173 17.60 -4.98 -3.90
N PRO A 174 18.35 -4.79 -2.80
CA PRO A 174 19.80 -4.92 -2.84
C PRO A 174 20.24 -6.36 -3.08
N ASP A 175 21.35 -6.54 -3.81
CA ASP A 175 21.98 -7.86 -3.98
C ASP A 175 22.55 -8.38 -2.66
N GLU A 176 23.06 -7.47 -1.80
CA GLU A 176 23.68 -7.78 -0.51
C GLU A 176 22.99 -6.97 0.63
N PRO A 177 21.79 -7.36 1.07
CA PRO A 177 21.07 -6.64 2.11
C PRO A 177 21.83 -6.65 3.43
N GLN A 178 21.87 -5.48 4.11
CA GLN A 178 22.55 -5.30 5.38
C GLN A 178 21.61 -5.46 6.59
N SER A 179 20.33 -5.72 6.34
CA SER A 179 19.28 -5.86 7.36
C SER A 179 18.20 -6.82 6.87
N THR A 180 17.48 -7.45 7.78
CA THR A 180 16.25 -8.20 7.50
C THR A 180 15.00 -7.31 7.60
N LEU A 181 15.17 -6.05 8.01
CA LEU A 181 14.10 -5.08 8.15
C LEU A 181 13.80 -4.44 6.79
N ILE A 182 12.56 -4.54 6.35
CA ILE A 182 12.11 -4.08 5.04
C ILE A 182 10.99 -3.05 5.14
N GLY A 183 10.93 -2.14 4.18
CA GLY A 183 9.78 -1.28 3.96
C GLY A 183 8.66 -2.04 3.26
N ILE A 184 7.45 -1.92 3.77
CA ILE A 184 6.26 -2.53 3.20
C ILE A 184 5.31 -1.48 2.63
N ALA A 185 4.35 -1.90 1.81
CA ALA A 185 3.42 -0.97 1.15
C ALA A 185 2.31 -0.48 2.10
N LEU A 186 2.75 0.17 3.18
CA LEU A 186 1.96 0.90 4.16
C LEU A 186 2.66 2.24 4.41
N TYR A 187 2.06 3.32 3.92
CA TYR A 187 2.66 4.66 3.94
C TYR A 187 1.67 5.68 4.50
N TYR A 188 2.18 6.62 5.27
CA TYR A 188 1.49 7.86 5.59
C TYR A 188 2.24 9.03 4.98
N TYR A 189 1.53 9.90 4.29
CA TYR A 189 2.06 11.15 3.76
C TYR A 189 1.22 12.31 4.29
N PRO A 190 1.77 13.17 5.17
CA PRO A 190 1.05 14.37 5.59
C PRO A 190 0.81 15.30 4.40
N ARG A 191 -0.27 16.07 4.43
CA ARG A 191 -0.66 17.06 3.42
C ARG A 191 0.52 17.91 2.93
N ALA A 192 1.39 18.32 3.86
CA ALA A 192 2.55 19.15 3.55
C ALA A 192 3.56 18.50 2.57
N VAL A 193 3.50 17.17 2.40
CA VAL A 193 4.41 16.39 1.53
C VAL A 193 3.81 16.10 0.15
N LEU A 194 2.52 16.35 -0.08
CA LEU A 194 1.90 16.12 -1.39
C LEU A 194 2.59 16.88 -2.55
N PRO A 195 3.10 18.12 -2.37
CA PRO A 195 3.89 18.78 -3.40
C PRO A 195 5.15 18.00 -3.81
N GLU A 196 5.75 17.24 -2.89
CA GLU A 196 6.94 16.43 -3.19
C GLU A 196 6.61 15.23 -4.09
N ILE A 197 5.43 14.63 -3.93
CA ILE A 197 4.95 13.55 -4.82
C ILE A 197 4.80 14.09 -6.25
N ARG A 198 4.23 15.30 -6.40
CA ARG A 198 4.13 15.99 -7.69
C ARG A 198 5.51 16.29 -8.28
N ARG A 199 6.44 16.74 -7.43
CA ARG A 199 7.81 17.05 -7.84
C ARG A 199 8.54 15.79 -8.32
N TYR A 200 8.39 14.65 -7.61
CA TYR A 200 8.96 13.36 -7.99
C TYR A 200 8.58 12.95 -9.43
N ILE A 201 7.29 13.02 -9.74
CA ILE A 201 6.78 12.69 -11.09
C ILE A 201 7.26 13.71 -12.13
N LYS A 202 7.21 15.01 -11.81
CA LYS A 202 7.63 16.09 -12.72
C LYS A 202 9.12 16.02 -13.07
N GLU A 203 9.97 15.59 -12.15
CA GLU A 203 11.41 15.40 -12.36
C GLU A 203 11.72 14.11 -13.17
N GLY A 204 10.71 13.28 -13.49
CA GLY A 204 10.86 12.09 -14.32
C GLY A 204 11.48 10.90 -13.60
N HIS A 205 11.35 10.84 -12.28
CA HIS A 205 11.79 9.69 -11.50
C HIS A 205 10.91 8.45 -11.77
N ASN A 206 11.46 7.25 -11.53
CA ASN A 206 10.77 6.00 -11.82
C ASN A 206 9.52 5.82 -10.93
N PRO A 207 8.29 5.77 -11.51
CA PRO A 207 7.05 5.72 -10.76
C PRO A 207 6.62 4.31 -10.34
N ASP A 208 7.34 3.25 -10.72
CA ASP A 208 6.86 1.86 -10.68
C ASP A 208 6.74 1.32 -9.25
N GLN A 209 7.82 1.34 -8.46
CA GLN A 209 7.83 0.81 -7.10
C GLN A 209 7.60 1.92 -6.07
N PRO A 210 6.62 1.76 -5.14
CA PRO A 210 6.28 2.82 -4.19
C PRO A 210 7.43 3.16 -3.22
N GLY A 211 8.31 2.21 -2.90
CA GLY A 211 9.50 2.43 -2.07
C GLY A 211 10.49 3.44 -2.66
N ARG A 212 10.52 3.60 -3.99
CA ARG A 212 11.39 4.60 -4.65
C ARG A 212 11.06 6.05 -4.28
N LEU A 213 9.79 6.34 -4.03
CA LEU A 213 9.40 7.65 -3.52
C LEU A 213 10.00 7.87 -2.12
N VAL A 214 9.95 6.88 -1.25
CA VAL A 214 10.56 6.97 0.08
C VAL A 214 12.08 7.11 -0.01
N GLN A 215 12.74 6.32 -0.87
CA GLN A 215 14.17 6.38 -1.13
C GLN A 215 14.62 7.78 -1.60
N TRP A 216 13.82 8.44 -2.44
CA TRP A 216 14.09 9.79 -2.91
C TRP A 216 13.79 10.85 -1.84
N LEU A 217 12.78 10.60 -0.99
CA LEU A 217 12.25 11.57 -0.03
C LEU A 217 13.12 11.68 1.24
N TYR A 218 13.59 10.53 1.80
CA TYR A 218 14.22 10.50 3.12
C TYR A 218 15.52 11.33 3.26
N PRO A 219 16.33 11.56 2.21
CA PRO A 219 17.48 12.44 2.34
C PRO A 219 17.12 13.94 2.44
N GLN A 220 15.90 14.31 2.03
CA GLN A 220 15.42 15.69 1.93
C GLN A 220 14.45 16.04 3.07
N HIS A 221 13.72 15.05 3.57
CA HIS A 221 12.71 15.18 4.63
C HIS A 221 12.89 14.09 5.68
N PRO A 222 12.61 14.36 6.96
CA PRO A 222 12.55 13.29 7.94
C PRO A 222 11.42 12.32 7.58
N VAL A 223 11.75 11.05 7.45
CA VAL A 223 10.79 9.95 7.29
C VAL A 223 10.91 9.08 8.53
N HIS A 224 9.82 8.89 9.24
CA HIS A 224 9.78 7.99 10.40
C HIS A 224 9.25 6.62 9.99
N THR A 225 9.38 5.68 10.89
CA THR A 225 9.01 4.30 10.62
C THR A 225 8.25 3.70 11.78
N TRP A 226 7.53 2.62 11.50
CA TRP A 226 6.87 1.81 12.51
C TRP A 226 6.87 0.34 12.10
N VAL A 227 7.35 -0.53 13.00
CA VAL A 227 7.38 -1.97 12.74
C VAL A 227 6.00 -2.57 13.01
N VAL A 228 5.43 -3.20 12.00
CA VAL A 228 4.12 -3.85 12.09
C VAL A 228 4.21 -5.06 13.02
N PRO A 229 3.32 -5.17 14.02
CA PRO A 229 3.26 -6.36 14.86
C PRO A 229 2.61 -7.54 14.16
N GLY A 230 2.97 -8.75 14.56
CA GLY A 230 2.44 -9.98 13.96
C GLY A 230 2.97 -10.23 12.55
N ASP A 231 2.21 -10.98 11.76
CA ASP A 231 2.59 -11.35 10.41
C ASP A 231 2.14 -10.29 9.40
N TRP A 232 2.98 -10.09 8.41
CA TRP A 232 2.68 -9.40 7.18
C TRP A 232 2.79 -10.38 6.01
N LEU A 233 1.81 -10.39 5.14
CA LEU A 233 1.73 -11.30 4.00
C LEU A 233 1.62 -10.48 2.71
N ASP A 234 2.65 -10.58 1.87
CA ASP A 234 2.62 -10.13 0.47
C ASP A 234 2.18 -11.30 -0.41
N ILE A 235 0.98 -11.21 -0.95
CA ILE A 235 0.42 -12.29 -1.77
C ILE A 235 1.02 -12.20 -3.18
N GLY A 236 2.16 -12.85 -3.39
CA GLY A 236 2.90 -12.82 -4.65
C GLY A 236 2.87 -14.12 -5.46
N SER A 237 2.39 -15.23 -4.88
CA SER A 237 2.36 -16.57 -5.48
C SER A 237 1.14 -17.37 -5.04
N HIS A 238 0.91 -18.52 -5.70
CA HIS A 238 -0.15 -19.46 -5.30
C HIS A 238 0.08 -20.01 -3.88
N GLU A 239 1.35 -20.23 -3.49
CA GLU A 239 1.70 -20.71 -2.15
C GLU A 239 1.38 -19.66 -1.08
N THR A 240 1.74 -18.39 -1.31
CA THR A 240 1.44 -17.31 -0.35
C THR A 240 -0.06 -17.04 -0.26
N LEU A 241 -0.81 -17.20 -1.35
CA LEU A 241 -2.26 -17.10 -1.34
C LEU A 241 -2.88 -18.22 -0.50
N ALA A 242 -2.45 -19.47 -0.69
CA ALA A 242 -2.96 -20.61 0.08
C ALA A 242 -2.61 -20.51 1.58
N ALA A 243 -1.40 -20.03 1.91
CA ALA A 243 -0.99 -19.80 3.28
C ALA A 243 -1.85 -18.71 3.96
N ALA A 244 -2.11 -17.62 3.25
CA ALA A 244 -2.99 -16.56 3.73
C ALA A 244 -4.42 -17.08 3.93
N ASP A 245 -4.97 -17.83 2.97
CA ASP A 245 -6.32 -18.40 3.07
C ASP A 245 -6.45 -19.29 4.31
N ALA A 246 -5.47 -20.16 4.57
CA ALA A 246 -5.44 -21.00 5.76
C ALA A 246 -5.41 -20.21 7.06
N LEU A 247 -4.60 -19.12 7.11
CA LEU A 247 -4.43 -18.27 8.29
C LEU A 247 -5.70 -17.47 8.61
N PHE A 248 -6.41 -17.00 7.60
CA PHE A 248 -7.61 -16.15 7.77
C PHE A 248 -8.93 -16.93 7.78
N SER A 249 -8.90 -18.27 7.62
CA SER A 249 -10.07 -19.17 7.71
C SER A 249 -10.32 -19.71 9.12
N GLY A 250 -9.42 -19.42 10.10
CA GLY A 250 -9.41 -19.98 11.46
C GLY A 250 -10.24 -19.20 12.51
#